data_b40c0729c2ee5079f40e6532e8f5c486
#
_entry.id   b40c0729c2ee5079f40e6532e8f5c486
#
_cell.length_a   1.000
_cell.length_b   1.000
_cell.length_c   1.000
_cell.angle_alpha   90.00
_cell.angle_beta   90.00
_cell.angle_gamma   90.00
#
_symmetry.space_group_name_H-M   'P 1'
#
loop_
_entity.id
_entity.type
_entity.pdbx_description
1 polymer ?
#
loop_
_entity_poly.entity_id
_entity_poly.type
_entity_poly.pdbx_seq_one_letter_code
_entity_poly.pdbx_strand_id
1 'polypeptide(L)'
;MPTHTATSRDITAELAFLSRALKAPALLDAADRLADRARDESWTHQEYLAACLQREVAAREAHGGEGRIRAARFPARKTLEEFDFAHLRGLKREAVAHLGTLDFITGKENVVFLGPPGTGKTHLAIALGMRACQAGHRVAFATASQWVDRLAAAHTAGKLQDELLRLARVPVLVIDEVGYIPFEPEAANLFFQLISGRYERASVIVTSNKPFGRWGEVFGDDTVAAAMIDRLVHHADVLSLKGDSYRLKDRDIGRTPSAATG
;
A
#
# COMPACT_ATOMS: atom_id res chain seq x y z
N MET A 1 33.42 42.20 -46.29
CA MET A 1 32.84 40.91 -45.87
C MET A 1 32.81 40.87 -44.35
N PRO A 2 31.64 41.08 -43.61
CA PRO A 2 31.62 40.94 -42.21
C PRO A 2 31.53 39.45 -41.86
N THR A 3 32.50 38.96 -41.13
CA THR A 3 32.53 37.62 -40.52
C THR A 3 31.49 37.57 -39.42
N HIS A 4 30.39 36.84 -39.66
CA HIS A 4 29.44 36.46 -38.62
C HIS A 4 30.16 35.51 -37.63
N THR A 5 30.59 36.03 -36.51
CA THR A 5 30.93 35.25 -35.33
C THR A 5 29.61 34.67 -34.78
N ALA A 6 29.34 33.42 -35.10
CA ALA A 6 28.27 32.69 -34.49
C ALA A 6 28.57 32.63 -32.95
N THR A 7 27.80 33.33 -32.17
CA THR A 7 27.85 33.25 -30.71
C THR A 7 27.64 31.78 -30.33
N SER A 8 28.65 31.16 -29.77
CA SER A 8 28.54 29.77 -29.26
C SER A 8 27.37 29.70 -28.35
N ARG A 9 26.32 28.99 -28.73
CA ARG A 9 25.12 28.78 -27.91
C ARG A 9 25.54 28.01 -26.68
N ASP A 10 25.34 28.57 -25.51
CA ASP A 10 25.55 27.84 -24.26
C ASP A 10 24.39 26.85 -24.06
N ILE A 11 24.55 25.69 -24.66
CA ILE A 11 23.57 24.60 -24.66
C ILE A 11 23.29 24.14 -23.24
N THR A 12 24.29 24.14 -22.36
CA THR A 12 24.13 23.73 -20.97
C THR A 12 23.21 24.69 -20.21
N ALA A 13 23.39 25.99 -20.35
CA ALA A 13 22.53 27.00 -19.77
C ALA A 13 21.11 26.95 -20.34
N GLU A 14 20.97 26.71 -21.64
CA GLU A 14 19.67 26.56 -22.33
C GLU A 14 18.93 25.31 -21.82
N LEU A 15 19.58 24.16 -21.72
CA LEU A 15 19.01 22.93 -21.19
C LEU A 15 18.59 23.11 -19.73
N ALA A 16 19.39 23.76 -18.89
CA ALA A 16 19.06 24.04 -17.51
C ALA A 16 17.82 24.95 -17.38
N PHE A 17 17.68 25.94 -18.27
CA PHE A 17 16.48 26.80 -18.32
C PHE A 17 15.25 26.02 -18.74
N LEU A 18 15.33 25.24 -19.83
CA LEU A 18 14.22 24.46 -20.36
C LEU A 18 13.77 23.37 -19.37
N SER A 19 14.73 22.67 -18.76
CA SER A 19 14.44 21.67 -17.73
C SER A 19 13.68 22.25 -16.53
N ARG A 20 14.06 23.45 -16.08
CA ARG A 20 13.33 24.17 -15.01
C ARG A 20 11.92 24.56 -15.46
N ALA A 21 11.77 25.11 -16.66
CA ALA A 21 10.47 25.51 -17.23
C ALA A 21 9.52 24.31 -17.36
N LEU A 22 10.03 23.15 -17.76
CA LEU A 22 9.30 21.89 -17.90
C LEU A 22 9.11 21.17 -16.55
N LYS A 23 9.74 21.65 -15.47
CA LYS A 23 9.81 20.95 -14.17
C LYS A 23 10.34 19.52 -14.31
N ALA A 24 11.40 19.35 -15.10
CA ALA A 24 11.99 18.07 -15.46
C ALA A 24 13.47 17.98 -15.05
N PRO A 25 13.79 17.98 -13.74
CA PRO A 25 15.18 18.01 -13.27
C PRO A 25 15.97 16.76 -13.63
N ALA A 26 15.33 15.58 -13.66
CA ALA A 26 15.98 14.33 -13.98
C ALA A 26 16.35 14.25 -15.48
N LEU A 27 15.63 14.99 -16.35
CA LEU A 27 15.95 15.10 -17.77
C LEU A 27 17.32 15.77 -17.99
N LEU A 28 17.62 16.84 -17.24
CA LEU A 28 18.90 17.54 -17.33
C LEU A 28 20.06 16.62 -16.92
N ASP A 29 19.92 15.96 -15.76
CA ASP A 29 20.92 15.01 -15.25
C ASP A 29 21.11 13.81 -16.21
N ALA A 30 20.03 13.33 -16.83
CA ALA A 30 20.08 12.26 -17.81
C ALA A 30 20.76 12.70 -19.11
N ALA A 31 20.53 13.92 -19.57
CA ALA A 31 21.13 14.45 -20.76
C ALA A 31 22.67 14.44 -20.68
N ASP A 32 23.22 14.88 -19.53
CA ASP A 32 24.67 14.87 -19.34
C ASP A 32 25.24 13.44 -19.22
N ARG A 33 24.63 12.59 -18.42
CA ARG A 33 25.12 11.22 -18.17
C ARG A 33 25.01 10.27 -19.35
N LEU A 34 24.00 10.45 -20.20
CA LEU A 34 23.77 9.56 -21.33
C LEU A 34 24.48 10.03 -22.60
N ALA A 35 25.00 11.27 -22.64
CA ALA A 35 25.63 11.83 -23.85
C ALA A 35 26.88 11.04 -24.29
N ASP A 36 27.72 10.63 -23.34
CA ASP A 36 28.93 9.86 -23.65
C ASP A 36 28.57 8.48 -24.15
N ARG A 37 27.68 7.79 -23.42
CA ARG A 37 27.20 6.48 -23.80
C ARG A 37 26.52 6.45 -25.15
N ALA A 38 25.69 7.45 -25.45
CA ALA A 38 25.02 7.57 -26.74
C ALA A 38 26.02 7.72 -27.91
N ARG A 39 27.16 8.41 -27.66
CA ARG A 39 28.26 8.51 -28.64
C ARG A 39 28.98 7.18 -28.83
N ASP A 40 29.33 6.52 -27.74
CA ASP A 40 30.09 5.26 -27.76
C ASP A 40 29.28 4.12 -28.40
N GLU A 41 27.97 4.06 -28.14
CA GLU A 41 27.05 3.04 -28.65
C GLU A 41 26.37 3.48 -29.98
N SER A 42 26.75 4.63 -30.56
CA SER A 42 26.22 5.17 -31.82
C SER A 42 24.69 5.29 -31.86
N TRP A 43 24.10 5.75 -30.75
CA TRP A 43 22.65 5.96 -30.68
C TRP A 43 22.18 7.04 -31.64
N THR A 44 21.01 6.86 -32.21
CA THR A 44 20.33 7.92 -32.95
C THR A 44 19.90 9.05 -32.00
N HIS A 45 19.68 10.23 -32.51
CA HIS A 45 19.18 11.36 -31.72
C HIS A 45 17.84 11.05 -31.06
N GLN A 46 17.01 10.23 -31.70
CA GLN A 46 15.71 9.79 -31.17
C GLN A 46 15.88 8.82 -30.02
N GLU A 47 16.77 7.85 -30.08
CA GLU A 47 17.09 6.92 -29.00
C GLU A 47 17.63 7.64 -27.77
N TYR A 48 18.56 8.59 -27.98
CA TYR A 48 19.09 9.41 -26.90
C TYR A 48 17.98 10.23 -26.21
N LEU A 49 17.14 10.93 -26.99
CA LEU A 49 16.04 11.73 -26.47
C LEU A 49 15.04 10.83 -25.71
N ALA A 50 14.69 9.67 -26.27
CA ALA A 50 13.80 8.71 -25.62
C ALA A 50 14.37 8.23 -24.28
N ALA A 51 15.66 7.90 -24.23
CA ALA A 51 16.32 7.48 -22.99
C ALA A 51 16.32 8.59 -21.91
N CYS A 52 16.56 9.84 -22.29
CA CYS A 52 16.49 10.98 -21.39
C CYS A 52 15.06 11.19 -20.85
N LEU A 53 14.05 11.13 -21.71
CA LEU A 53 12.64 11.25 -21.31
C LEU A 53 12.20 10.08 -20.40
N GLN A 54 12.65 8.85 -20.69
CA GLN A 54 12.37 7.69 -19.82
C GLN A 54 12.91 7.89 -18.41
N ARG A 55 14.08 8.50 -18.24
CA ARG A 55 14.64 8.84 -16.92
C ARG A 55 13.77 9.83 -16.16
N GLU A 56 13.27 10.85 -16.84
CA GLU A 56 12.36 11.83 -16.21
C GLU A 56 11.04 11.19 -15.81
N VAL A 57 10.44 10.36 -16.67
CA VAL A 57 9.21 9.62 -16.36
C VAL A 57 9.42 8.74 -15.15
N ALA A 58 10.47 7.92 -15.13
CA ALA A 58 10.78 7.04 -13.99
C ALA A 58 11.02 7.83 -12.69
N ALA A 59 11.70 8.98 -12.75
CA ALA A 59 11.90 9.84 -11.59
C ALA A 59 10.59 10.42 -11.06
N ARG A 60 9.68 10.85 -11.94
CA ARG A 60 8.35 11.35 -11.55
C ARG A 60 7.50 10.28 -10.92
N GLU A 61 7.50 9.08 -11.47
CA GLU A 61 6.77 7.94 -10.93
C GLU A 61 7.29 7.58 -9.53
N ALA A 62 8.61 7.51 -9.36
CA ALA A 62 9.24 7.25 -8.06
C ALA A 62 8.88 8.32 -7.01
N HIS A 63 9.00 9.61 -7.36
CA HIS A 63 8.63 10.71 -6.46
C HIS A 63 7.12 10.70 -6.14
N GLY A 64 6.29 10.44 -7.14
CA GLY A 64 4.85 10.29 -6.95
C GLY A 64 4.51 9.12 -6.04
N GLY A 65 5.20 7.99 -6.19
CA GLY A 65 5.09 6.82 -5.32
C GLY A 65 5.41 7.15 -3.86
N GLU A 66 6.55 7.79 -3.60
CA GLU A 66 6.96 8.22 -2.27
C GLU A 66 5.97 9.22 -1.63
N GLY A 67 5.43 10.15 -2.40
CA GLY A 67 4.39 11.07 -1.94
C GLY A 67 3.13 10.33 -1.51
N ARG A 68 2.67 9.35 -2.31
CA ARG A 68 1.51 8.50 -1.98
C ARG A 68 1.77 7.61 -0.76
N ILE A 69 2.96 7.02 -0.63
CA ILE A 69 3.35 6.22 0.55
C ILE A 69 3.28 7.06 1.83
N ARG A 70 3.83 8.27 1.81
CA ARG A 70 3.73 9.19 2.96
C ARG A 70 2.28 9.57 3.28
N ALA A 71 1.47 9.84 2.26
CA ALA A 71 0.06 10.20 2.43
C ALA A 71 -0.78 9.03 2.96
N ALA A 72 -0.40 7.79 2.66
CA ALA A 72 -1.08 6.58 3.14
C ALA A 72 -0.95 6.37 4.65
N ARG A 73 0.09 6.92 5.30
CA ARG A 73 0.34 6.83 6.76
C ARG A 73 0.60 5.41 7.25
N PHE A 74 1.34 4.62 6.49
CA PHE A 74 1.77 3.31 6.97
C PHE A 74 2.64 3.44 8.23
N PRO A 75 2.46 2.55 9.24
CA PRO A 75 3.24 2.59 10.48
C PRO A 75 4.71 2.18 10.28
N ALA A 76 5.01 1.45 9.20
CA ALA A 76 6.35 1.01 8.83
C ALA A 76 6.43 0.79 7.32
N ARG A 77 7.64 0.76 6.78
CA ARG A 77 7.88 0.31 5.40
C ARG A 77 8.02 -1.20 5.40
N LYS A 78 7.33 -1.87 4.49
CA LYS A 78 7.38 -3.32 4.27
C LYS A 78 7.28 -3.61 2.79
N THR A 79 8.01 -4.62 2.32
CA THR A 79 7.94 -5.08 0.93
C THR A 79 7.55 -6.56 0.88
N LEU A 80 7.07 -7.01 -0.28
CA LEU A 80 6.74 -8.43 -0.47
C LEU A 80 8.01 -9.29 -0.53
N GLU A 81 9.10 -8.72 -0.99
CA GLU A 81 10.42 -9.35 -1.11
C GLU A 81 11.05 -9.64 0.25
N GLU A 82 10.77 -8.79 1.25
CA GLU A 82 11.25 -8.97 2.64
C GLU A 82 10.42 -9.99 3.43
N PHE A 83 9.34 -10.52 2.85
CA PHE A 83 8.48 -11.44 3.57
C PHE A 83 9.07 -12.84 3.64
N ASP A 84 9.26 -13.36 4.86
CA ASP A 84 9.81 -14.70 5.11
C ASP A 84 8.72 -15.78 4.95
N PHE A 85 8.60 -16.32 3.75
CA PHE A 85 7.67 -17.41 3.46
C PHE A 85 8.04 -18.73 4.13
N ALA A 86 9.29 -18.94 4.50
CA ALA A 86 9.74 -20.20 5.09
C ALA A 86 9.18 -20.37 6.51
N HIS A 87 8.87 -19.27 7.19
CA HIS A 87 8.30 -19.28 8.55
C HIS A 87 6.83 -19.68 8.58
N LEU A 88 6.09 -19.50 7.47
CA LEU A 88 4.66 -19.74 7.42
C LEU A 88 4.32 -20.99 6.60
N ARG A 89 3.84 -22.02 7.28
CA ARG A 89 3.33 -23.21 6.61
C ARG A 89 1.94 -22.94 6.04
N GLY A 90 1.76 -23.17 4.72
CA GLY A 90 0.46 -23.10 4.05
C GLY A 90 0.15 -21.80 3.33
N LEU A 91 0.96 -20.75 3.46
CA LEU A 91 0.85 -19.57 2.61
C LEU A 91 1.63 -19.83 1.30
N LYS A 92 0.91 -19.91 0.19
CA LYS A 92 1.52 -20.11 -1.12
C LYS A 92 2.12 -18.80 -1.63
N ARG A 93 3.41 -18.86 -2.01
CA ARG A 93 4.12 -17.70 -2.58
C ARG A 93 3.43 -17.17 -3.85
N GLU A 94 2.87 -18.08 -4.65
CA GLU A 94 2.16 -17.77 -5.88
C GLU A 94 0.90 -16.93 -5.62
N ALA A 95 0.16 -17.21 -4.53
CA ALA A 95 -1.01 -16.43 -4.16
C ALA A 95 -0.62 -14.99 -3.78
N VAL A 96 0.47 -14.81 -3.03
CA VAL A 96 0.97 -13.47 -2.69
C VAL A 96 1.54 -12.76 -3.92
N ALA A 97 2.22 -13.47 -4.82
CA ALA A 97 2.71 -12.93 -6.08
C ALA A 97 1.56 -12.47 -6.97
N HIS A 98 0.46 -13.23 -7.03
CA HIS A 98 -0.76 -12.84 -7.74
C HIS A 98 -1.35 -11.55 -7.16
N LEU A 99 -1.49 -11.43 -5.85
CA LEU A 99 -1.92 -10.17 -5.23
C LEU A 99 -0.96 -9.01 -5.55
N GLY A 100 0.32 -9.33 -5.73
CA GLY A 100 1.36 -8.37 -6.12
C GLY A 100 1.19 -7.80 -7.53
N THR A 101 0.38 -8.39 -8.42
CA THR A 101 0.01 -7.80 -9.73
C THR A 101 -0.93 -6.61 -9.55
N LEU A 102 -1.64 -6.54 -8.43
CA LEU A 102 -2.62 -5.50 -8.08
C LEU A 102 -3.92 -5.55 -8.92
N ASP A 103 -4.18 -6.65 -9.62
CA ASP A 103 -5.38 -6.82 -10.44
C ASP A 103 -6.66 -6.69 -9.61
N PHE A 104 -6.62 -7.08 -8.32
CA PHE A 104 -7.71 -6.89 -7.38
C PHE A 104 -8.17 -5.41 -7.24
N ILE A 105 -7.28 -4.44 -7.47
CA ILE A 105 -7.66 -3.01 -7.42
C ILE A 105 -8.52 -2.64 -8.63
N THR A 106 -8.13 -3.12 -9.80
CA THR A 106 -8.88 -2.91 -11.05
C THR A 106 -10.22 -3.65 -11.02
N GLY A 107 -10.21 -4.88 -10.50
CA GLY A 107 -11.41 -5.70 -10.28
C GLY A 107 -12.31 -5.21 -9.14
N LYS A 108 -11.84 -4.23 -8.32
CA LYS A 108 -12.53 -3.76 -7.11
C LYS A 108 -12.79 -4.88 -6.11
N GLU A 109 -11.90 -5.83 -6.08
CA GLU A 109 -11.94 -6.99 -5.20
C GLU A 109 -11.24 -6.69 -3.88
N ASN A 110 -11.55 -7.45 -2.85
CA ASN A 110 -10.97 -7.29 -1.53
C ASN A 110 -9.86 -8.31 -1.28
N VAL A 111 -9.02 -8.02 -0.31
CA VAL A 111 -8.00 -8.95 0.19
C VAL A 111 -8.15 -9.09 1.69
N VAL A 112 -8.29 -10.32 2.17
CA VAL A 112 -8.47 -10.58 3.60
C VAL A 112 -7.40 -11.53 4.11
N PHE A 113 -6.62 -11.06 5.07
CA PHE A 113 -5.62 -11.86 5.77
C PHE A 113 -6.14 -12.26 7.16
N LEU A 114 -6.33 -13.56 7.37
CA LEU A 114 -6.77 -14.13 8.64
C LEU A 114 -5.64 -14.93 9.30
N GLY A 115 -5.53 -14.92 10.61
CA GLY A 115 -4.58 -15.79 11.32
C GLY A 115 -4.11 -15.24 12.66
N PRO A 116 -3.36 -16.02 13.45
CA PRO A 116 -2.88 -15.62 14.76
C PRO A 116 -2.03 -14.35 14.74
N PRO A 117 -1.87 -13.67 15.88
CA PRO A 117 -0.92 -12.56 16.01
C PRO A 117 0.51 -12.97 15.62
N GLY A 118 1.24 -12.04 15.00
CA GLY A 118 2.65 -12.26 14.64
C GLY A 118 2.90 -13.05 13.35
N THR A 119 1.87 -13.52 12.65
CA THR A 119 2.02 -14.30 11.38
C THR A 119 2.28 -13.43 10.14
N GLY A 120 2.50 -12.13 10.27
CA GLY A 120 2.88 -11.27 9.13
C GLY A 120 1.70 -10.69 8.33
N LYS A 121 0.46 -10.78 8.79
CA LYS A 121 -0.72 -10.19 8.12
C LYS A 121 -0.55 -8.71 7.80
N THR A 122 -0.22 -7.91 8.82
CA THR A 122 0.05 -6.48 8.70
C THR A 122 1.22 -6.20 7.76
N HIS A 123 2.27 -7.05 7.76
CA HIS A 123 3.39 -6.94 6.82
C HIS A 123 2.89 -7.02 5.38
N LEU A 124 2.12 -8.06 5.05
CA LEU A 124 1.58 -8.26 3.70
C LEU A 124 0.62 -7.14 3.30
N ALA A 125 -0.26 -6.70 4.21
CA ALA A 125 -1.18 -5.59 3.96
C ALA A 125 -0.45 -4.28 3.65
N ILE A 126 0.59 -3.95 4.42
CA ILE A 126 1.43 -2.77 4.17
C ILE A 126 2.20 -2.92 2.85
N ALA A 127 2.80 -4.09 2.61
CA ALA A 127 3.60 -4.33 1.41
C ALA A 127 2.76 -4.20 0.12
N LEU A 128 1.55 -4.75 0.10
CA LEU A 128 0.60 -4.56 -1.01
C LEU A 128 0.18 -3.10 -1.15
N GLY A 129 -0.11 -2.43 -0.04
CA GLY A 129 -0.45 -1.00 -0.05
C GLY A 129 0.69 -0.12 -0.57
N MET A 130 1.93 -0.39 -0.20
CA MET A 130 3.10 0.32 -0.70
C MET A 130 3.31 0.07 -2.20
N ARG A 131 3.18 -1.19 -2.65
CA ARG A 131 3.24 -1.56 -4.06
C ARG A 131 2.14 -0.85 -4.87
N ALA A 132 0.92 -0.75 -4.34
CA ALA A 132 -0.16 0.02 -4.94
C ALA A 132 0.18 1.53 -5.05
N CYS A 133 0.80 2.12 -4.02
CA CYS A 133 1.28 3.50 -4.07
C CYS A 133 2.33 3.72 -5.16
N GLN A 134 3.28 2.79 -5.32
CA GLN A 134 4.30 2.81 -6.36
C GLN A 134 3.67 2.69 -7.75
N ALA A 135 2.64 1.84 -7.90
CA ALA A 135 1.88 1.68 -9.14
C ALA A 135 0.89 2.83 -9.45
N GLY A 136 0.91 3.91 -8.65
CA GLY A 136 0.11 5.11 -8.92
C GLY A 136 -1.21 5.22 -8.14
N HIS A 137 -1.61 4.20 -7.41
CA HIS A 137 -2.86 4.22 -6.65
C HIS A 137 -2.72 4.99 -5.32
N ARG A 138 -3.79 5.70 -4.95
CA ARG A 138 -3.89 6.28 -3.60
C ARG A 138 -4.32 5.18 -2.64
N VAL A 139 -3.66 5.12 -1.50
CA VAL A 139 -3.96 4.19 -0.41
C VAL A 139 -4.17 4.97 0.87
N ALA A 140 -5.03 4.51 1.74
CA ALA A 140 -5.12 5.00 3.11
C ALA A 140 -5.09 3.82 4.07
N PHE A 141 -4.22 3.91 5.06
CA PHE A 141 -4.01 2.89 6.08
C PHE A 141 -4.46 3.40 7.44
N ALA A 142 -5.19 2.57 8.18
CA ALA A 142 -5.40 2.73 9.61
C ALA A 142 -5.82 1.37 10.22
N THR A 143 -5.73 1.25 11.55
CA THR A 143 -6.36 0.15 12.27
C THR A 143 -7.88 0.29 12.25
N ALA A 144 -8.58 -0.82 12.50
CA ALA A 144 -10.03 -0.81 12.56
C ALA A 144 -10.56 0.21 13.59
N SER A 145 -9.94 0.27 14.77
CA SER A 145 -10.28 1.27 15.80
C SER A 145 -10.08 2.70 15.31
N GLN A 146 -8.94 3.00 14.67
CA GLN A 146 -8.67 4.34 14.15
C GLN A 146 -9.66 4.75 13.05
N TRP A 147 -10.12 3.80 12.22
CA TRP A 147 -11.17 4.08 11.23
C TRP A 147 -12.47 4.44 11.92
N VAL A 148 -12.86 3.68 12.97
CA VAL A 148 -14.07 3.97 13.74
C VAL A 148 -13.97 5.32 14.44
N ASP A 149 -12.87 5.61 15.15
CA ASP A 149 -12.66 6.89 15.83
C ASP A 149 -12.81 8.08 14.87
N ARG A 150 -12.27 7.93 13.66
CA ARG A 150 -12.36 8.96 12.62
C ARG A 150 -13.79 9.17 12.12
N LEU A 151 -14.55 8.08 11.94
CA LEU A 151 -15.94 8.14 11.53
C LEU A 151 -16.83 8.68 12.65
N ALA A 152 -16.57 8.30 13.90
CA ALA A 152 -17.27 8.83 15.08
C ALA A 152 -17.07 10.35 15.24
N ALA A 153 -15.81 10.81 15.07
CA ALA A 153 -15.52 12.24 15.08
C ALA A 153 -16.24 12.99 13.95
N ALA A 154 -16.29 12.40 12.76
CA ALA A 154 -17.05 12.98 11.63
C ALA A 154 -18.56 12.97 11.88
N HIS A 155 -19.09 11.92 12.50
CA HIS A 155 -20.50 11.81 12.89
C HIS A 155 -20.87 12.89 13.89
N THR A 156 -20.10 13.04 14.96
CA THR A 156 -20.31 14.10 15.97
C THR A 156 -20.25 15.49 15.38
N ALA A 157 -19.39 15.71 14.37
CA ALA A 157 -19.28 16.98 13.66
C ALA A 157 -20.37 17.20 12.57
N GLY A 158 -21.31 16.26 12.37
CA GLY A 158 -22.33 16.32 11.31
C GLY A 158 -21.76 16.16 9.90
N LYS A 159 -20.55 15.60 9.74
CA LYS A 159 -19.80 15.46 8.46
C LYS A 159 -19.57 14.01 8.04
N LEU A 160 -20.31 13.07 8.61
CA LEU A 160 -20.10 11.63 8.32
C LEU A 160 -20.20 11.32 6.84
N GLN A 161 -21.23 11.86 6.16
CA GLN A 161 -21.44 11.59 4.72
C GLN A 161 -20.29 12.14 3.86
N ASP A 162 -19.79 13.33 4.17
CA ASP A 162 -18.65 13.91 3.46
C ASP A 162 -17.39 13.05 3.64
N GLU A 163 -17.17 12.54 4.85
CA GLU A 163 -16.05 11.67 5.16
C GLU A 163 -16.15 10.32 4.44
N LEU A 164 -17.34 9.69 4.44
CA LEU A 164 -17.57 8.45 3.70
C LEU A 164 -17.36 8.64 2.19
N LEU A 165 -17.88 9.74 1.61
CA LEU A 165 -17.66 10.08 0.21
C LEU A 165 -16.18 10.33 -0.10
N ARG A 166 -15.44 10.98 0.80
CA ARG A 166 -14.01 11.21 0.65
C ARG A 166 -13.24 9.88 0.66
N LEU A 167 -13.59 8.98 1.58
CA LEU A 167 -12.98 7.64 1.65
C LEU A 167 -13.35 6.78 0.44
N ALA A 168 -14.57 6.88 -0.08
CA ALA A 168 -15.00 6.15 -1.28
C ALA A 168 -14.15 6.49 -2.53
N ARG A 169 -13.54 7.68 -2.57
CA ARG A 169 -12.64 8.10 -3.67
C ARG A 169 -11.21 7.57 -3.55
N VAL A 170 -10.88 6.87 -2.47
CA VAL A 170 -9.56 6.25 -2.29
C VAL A 170 -9.61 4.83 -2.85
N PRO A 171 -8.82 4.49 -3.89
CA PRO A 171 -8.89 3.17 -4.53
C PRO A 171 -8.70 1.99 -3.58
N VAL A 172 -7.81 2.12 -2.60
CA VAL A 172 -7.50 1.05 -1.64
C VAL A 172 -7.54 1.59 -0.20
N LEU A 173 -8.37 1.00 0.64
CA LEU A 173 -8.27 1.16 2.10
C LEU A 173 -7.60 -0.07 2.71
N VAL A 174 -6.65 0.17 3.62
CA VAL A 174 -6.11 -0.88 4.48
C VAL A 174 -6.72 -0.73 5.86
N ILE A 175 -7.37 -1.79 6.32
CA ILE A 175 -8.02 -1.88 7.63
C ILE A 175 -7.29 -2.96 8.42
N ASP A 176 -6.39 -2.54 9.27
CA ASP A 176 -5.56 -3.45 10.04
C ASP A 176 -6.21 -3.77 11.40
N GLU A 177 -5.93 -4.94 11.94
CA GLU A 177 -6.28 -5.34 13.31
C GLU A 177 -7.79 -5.45 13.58
N VAL A 178 -8.61 -5.88 12.62
CA VAL A 178 -10.03 -6.20 12.90
C VAL A 178 -10.10 -7.36 13.90
N GLY A 179 -10.84 -7.14 15.00
CA GLY A 179 -11.09 -8.17 16.01
C GLY A 179 -10.14 -8.17 17.21
N TYR A 180 -9.21 -7.23 17.31
CA TYR A 180 -8.39 -7.05 18.52
C TYR A 180 -9.21 -6.49 19.68
N ILE A 181 -10.11 -5.57 19.41
CA ILE A 181 -11.01 -4.95 20.38
C ILE A 181 -12.43 -5.10 19.85
N PRO A 182 -13.40 -5.58 20.66
CA PRO A 182 -14.81 -5.57 20.28
C PRO A 182 -15.32 -4.14 20.08
N PHE A 183 -16.21 -3.97 19.12
CA PHE A 183 -16.85 -2.69 18.86
C PHE A 183 -18.15 -2.54 19.64
N GLU A 184 -18.38 -1.35 20.15
CA GLU A 184 -19.70 -0.95 20.60
C GLU A 184 -20.69 -0.86 19.43
N PRO A 185 -22.00 -1.00 19.64
CA PRO A 185 -22.98 -1.04 18.55
C PRO A 185 -22.91 0.14 17.59
N GLU A 186 -22.69 1.35 18.08
CA GLU A 186 -22.55 2.56 17.25
C GLU A 186 -21.28 2.48 16.36
N ALA A 187 -20.18 2.03 16.94
CA ALA A 187 -18.92 1.81 16.24
C ALA A 187 -19.05 0.76 15.12
N ALA A 188 -19.76 -0.35 15.43
CA ALA A 188 -20.05 -1.40 14.45
C ALA A 188 -20.87 -0.86 13.28
N ASN A 189 -21.88 -0.03 13.54
CA ASN A 189 -22.69 0.63 12.51
C ASN A 189 -21.87 1.58 11.63
N LEU A 190 -20.98 2.36 12.20
CA LEU A 190 -20.08 3.26 11.44
C LEU A 190 -19.14 2.46 10.54
N PHE A 191 -18.57 1.38 11.09
CA PHE A 191 -17.71 0.48 10.34
C PHE A 191 -18.47 -0.22 9.20
N PHE A 192 -19.70 -0.66 9.46
CA PHE A 192 -20.58 -1.23 8.45
C PHE A 192 -20.87 -0.25 7.30
N GLN A 193 -21.14 1.03 7.61
CA GLN A 193 -21.32 2.07 6.59
C GLN A 193 -20.07 2.25 5.73
N LEU A 194 -18.88 2.21 6.34
CA LEU A 194 -17.61 2.28 5.60
C LEU A 194 -17.47 1.12 4.61
N ILE A 195 -17.67 -0.11 5.05
CA ILE A 195 -17.56 -1.30 4.20
C ILE A 195 -18.62 -1.29 3.10
N SER A 196 -19.88 -1.00 3.46
CA SER A 196 -20.99 -0.96 2.51
C SER A 196 -20.81 0.12 1.44
N GLY A 197 -20.27 1.30 1.81
CA GLY A 197 -19.98 2.37 0.85
C GLY A 197 -18.87 2.03 -0.14
N ARG A 198 -18.09 0.99 0.12
CA ARG A 198 -16.99 0.52 -0.75
C ARG A 198 -17.34 -0.71 -1.57
N TYR A 199 -18.37 -1.44 -1.18
CA TYR A 199 -18.79 -2.67 -1.85
C TYR A 199 -18.92 -2.45 -3.37
N GLU A 200 -18.21 -3.26 -4.17
CA GLU A 200 -18.11 -3.21 -5.65
C GLU A 200 -17.61 -1.87 -6.25
N ARG A 201 -17.11 -0.97 -5.42
CA ARG A 201 -16.66 0.36 -5.85
C ARG A 201 -15.16 0.57 -5.72
N ALA A 202 -14.58 0.04 -4.66
CA ALA A 202 -13.16 0.20 -4.38
C ALA A 202 -12.68 -0.88 -3.39
N SER A 203 -11.42 -1.28 -3.51
CA SER A 203 -10.85 -2.40 -2.79
C SER A 203 -10.58 -2.10 -1.32
N VAL A 204 -10.68 -3.15 -0.51
CA VAL A 204 -10.29 -3.12 0.90
C VAL A 204 -9.29 -4.24 1.16
N ILE A 205 -8.20 -3.94 1.85
CA ILE A 205 -7.29 -4.93 2.42
C ILE A 205 -7.58 -5.01 3.92
N VAL A 206 -8.01 -6.17 4.40
CA VAL A 206 -8.35 -6.39 5.81
C VAL A 206 -7.37 -7.36 6.45
N THR A 207 -6.94 -7.09 7.67
CA THR A 207 -6.28 -8.09 8.50
C THR A 207 -7.11 -8.38 9.74
N SER A 208 -7.20 -9.64 10.14
CA SER A 208 -7.88 -10.03 11.36
C SER A 208 -7.16 -11.18 12.07
N ASN A 209 -7.14 -11.12 13.39
CA ASN A 209 -6.66 -12.22 14.22
C ASN A 209 -7.77 -13.24 14.56
N LYS A 210 -9.02 -12.93 14.21
CA LYS A 210 -10.18 -13.80 14.41
C LYS A 210 -10.67 -14.36 13.06
N PRO A 211 -11.02 -15.65 13.01
CA PRO A 211 -11.72 -16.20 11.85
C PRO A 211 -13.12 -15.58 11.74
N PHE A 212 -13.70 -15.59 10.55
CA PHE A 212 -15.02 -15.02 10.29
C PHE A 212 -16.11 -15.52 11.23
N GLY A 213 -16.10 -16.83 11.58
CA GLY A 213 -17.08 -17.40 12.51
C GLY A 213 -17.05 -16.81 13.94
N ARG A 214 -16.06 -15.97 14.25
CA ARG A 214 -15.97 -15.25 15.52
C ARG A 214 -16.15 -13.73 15.38
N TRP A 215 -16.59 -13.26 14.23
CA TRP A 215 -16.80 -11.83 14.02
C TRP A 215 -18.04 -11.30 14.72
N GLY A 216 -19.02 -12.14 15.06
CA GLY A 216 -20.10 -11.77 15.98
C GLY A 216 -19.59 -11.23 17.33
N GLU A 217 -18.52 -11.83 17.87
CA GLU A 217 -17.86 -11.32 19.07
C GLU A 217 -17.19 -9.95 18.88
N VAL A 218 -16.82 -9.61 17.64
CA VAL A 218 -16.17 -8.34 17.30
C VAL A 218 -17.18 -7.21 17.17
N PHE A 219 -18.31 -7.50 16.53
CA PHE A 219 -19.32 -6.49 16.19
C PHE A 219 -20.53 -6.50 17.14
N GLY A 220 -20.53 -7.39 18.13
CA GLY A 220 -21.58 -7.49 19.14
C GLY A 220 -22.92 -8.02 18.62
N ASP A 221 -23.01 -8.36 17.32
CA ASP A 221 -24.21 -8.84 16.64
C ASP A 221 -23.83 -9.76 15.48
N ASP A 222 -24.33 -10.99 15.48
CA ASP A 222 -24.06 -11.98 14.44
C ASP A 222 -24.66 -11.59 13.10
N THR A 223 -25.78 -10.87 13.07
CA THR A 223 -26.42 -10.42 11.82
C THR A 223 -25.59 -9.33 11.15
N VAL A 224 -25.10 -8.37 11.93
CA VAL A 224 -24.20 -7.32 11.44
C VAL A 224 -22.89 -7.92 10.96
N ALA A 225 -22.34 -8.87 11.72
CA ALA A 225 -21.12 -9.59 11.31
C ALA A 225 -21.32 -10.36 9.99
N ALA A 226 -22.42 -11.10 9.87
CA ALA A 226 -22.74 -11.85 8.64
C ALA A 226 -22.88 -10.91 7.43
N ALA A 227 -23.57 -9.79 7.58
CA ALA A 227 -23.74 -8.80 6.51
C ALA A 227 -22.41 -8.12 6.10
N MET A 228 -21.47 -7.93 7.04
CA MET A 228 -20.13 -7.42 6.73
C MET A 228 -19.28 -8.45 6.02
N ILE A 229 -19.29 -9.70 6.52
CA ILE A 229 -18.57 -10.81 5.90
C ILE A 229 -19.03 -10.99 4.46
N ASP A 230 -20.34 -11.03 4.22
CA ASP A 230 -20.91 -11.14 2.89
C ASP A 230 -20.34 -10.10 1.92
N ARG A 231 -20.32 -8.82 2.32
CA ARG A 231 -19.78 -7.75 1.47
C ARG A 231 -18.27 -7.81 1.27
N LEU A 232 -17.53 -8.26 2.28
CA LEU A 232 -16.08 -8.35 2.20
C LEU A 232 -15.63 -9.54 1.36
N VAL A 233 -16.36 -10.67 1.42
CA VAL A 233 -15.92 -11.96 0.85
C VAL A 233 -16.51 -12.20 -0.54
N HIS A 234 -17.58 -11.53 -0.93
CA HIS A 234 -18.28 -11.74 -2.20
C HIS A 234 -17.33 -11.66 -3.41
N HIS A 235 -16.37 -10.74 -3.38
CA HIS A 235 -15.28 -10.66 -4.34
C HIS A 235 -13.99 -10.43 -3.56
N ALA A 236 -13.38 -11.51 -3.04
CA ALA A 236 -12.18 -11.38 -2.23
C ALA A 236 -11.24 -12.57 -2.33
N ASP A 237 -9.96 -12.26 -2.30
CA ASP A 237 -8.91 -13.21 -1.97
C ASP A 237 -8.78 -13.33 -0.45
N VAL A 238 -9.14 -14.49 0.11
CA VAL A 238 -9.03 -14.77 1.54
C VAL A 238 -7.84 -15.67 1.80
N LEU A 239 -6.82 -15.15 2.48
CA LEU A 239 -5.62 -15.88 2.83
C LEU A 239 -5.57 -16.16 4.33
N SER A 240 -5.52 -17.44 4.70
CA SER A 240 -5.33 -17.88 6.08
C SER A 240 -3.85 -18.13 6.35
N LEU A 241 -3.27 -17.33 7.24
CA LEU A 241 -1.89 -17.47 7.69
C LEU A 241 -1.86 -18.37 8.92
N LYS A 242 -1.18 -19.52 8.82
CA LYS A 242 -1.03 -20.50 9.90
C LYS A 242 0.43 -20.59 10.29
N GLY A 243 0.73 -20.61 11.57
CA GLY A 243 2.08 -20.73 12.09
C GLY A 243 2.28 -19.99 13.38
N ASP A 244 3.50 -20.08 13.90
CA ASP A 244 3.89 -19.41 15.13
C ASP A 244 4.20 -17.92 14.86
N SER A 245 4.25 -17.15 15.94
CA SER A 245 4.57 -15.73 15.84
C SER A 245 6.01 -15.50 15.36
N TYR A 246 6.18 -14.85 14.22
CA TYR A 246 7.50 -14.43 13.73
C TYR A 246 8.20 -13.47 14.71
N ARG A 247 7.46 -12.71 15.51
CA ARG A 247 8.01 -11.81 16.53
C ARG A 247 8.70 -12.56 17.67
N LEU A 248 8.44 -13.87 17.79
CA LEU A 248 8.97 -14.75 18.82
C LEU A 248 10.06 -15.70 18.29
N LYS A 249 10.39 -15.64 16.99
CA LYS A 249 11.30 -16.55 16.29
C LYS A 249 12.67 -16.67 16.97
N ASP A 250 13.17 -15.59 17.57
CA ASP A 250 14.48 -15.53 18.21
C ASP A 250 14.40 -15.23 19.73
N ARG A 251 13.21 -15.34 20.31
CA ARG A 251 13.01 -15.14 21.76
C ARG A 251 12.74 -16.47 22.43
N ASP A 252 13.65 -16.91 23.26
CA ASP A 252 13.49 -18.07 24.15
C ASP A 252 12.47 -17.72 25.27
N ILE A 253 11.18 -17.71 24.91
CA ILE A 253 10.09 -17.47 25.88
C ILE A 253 9.67 -18.83 26.39
N GLY A 254 10.42 -19.40 27.37
CA GLY A 254 9.96 -20.63 27.99
C GLY A 254 10.99 -21.53 28.66
N ARG A 255 12.21 -21.08 28.90
CA ARG A 255 13.05 -21.77 29.89
C ARG A 255 12.87 -21.13 31.26
N THR A 256 11.90 -21.62 32.05
CA THR A 256 11.99 -21.56 33.51
C THR A 256 13.32 -22.21 33.89
N PRO A 257 14.19 -21.55 34.70
CA PRO A 257 15.37 -22.20 35.21
C PRO A 257 14.91 -23.42 36.01
N SER A 258 15.34 -24.61 35.59
CA SER A 258 15.17 -25.82 36.38
C SER A 258 15.82 -25.53 37.74
N ALA A 259 15.02 -25.58 38.82
CA ALA A 259 15.51 -25.53 40.17
C ALA A 259 16.57 -26.61 40.32
N ALA A 260 17.82 -26.19 40.53
CA ALA A 260 18.88 -27.08 40.95
C ALA A 260 18.49 -27.68 42.30
N THR A 261 18.08 -28.94 42.31
CA THR A 261 18.02 -29.75 43.50
C THR A 261 19.45 -30.04 43.90
N GLY A 262 19.87 -29.39 45.02
CA GLY A 262 21.01 -29.76 45.81
C GLY A 262 20.64 -30.82 46.83
#